data_c3ec73e63dda716949ea6acabc76a96b
#
_entry.id   c3ec73e63dda716949ea6acabc76a96b
#
_cell.length_a   1.000
_cell.length_b   1.000
_cell.length_c   1.000
_cell.angle_alpha   90.00
_cell.angle_beta   90.00
_cell.angle_gamma   90.00
#
_symmetry.space_group_name_H-M   'P 1'
#
loop_
_entity.id
_entity.type
_entity.pdbx_description
1 polymer ?
#
loop_
_entity_poly.entity_id
_entity_poly.type
_entity_poly.pdbx_seq_one_letter_code
_entity_poly.pdbx_strand_id
1 'polypeptide(L)'
;VKEPQKVEVDMLRENQILYTYLHLAAAKELTEGLIKSKSVNIAYETVTDDNGRLPLLAPMSAVAGRMSVQAGAHCLEKNQKGRGILLGGAPGGEPANVLILGGGVVGENAAIIATGMRAKVHIVDKSEERLKQLVKMFGDKIIPEQSDKVDLNKLVSEADLLVGGVLIPGAEAPKLVTKDMLKLMKRGSVIVDVAIDQGAVSYTHLRAHETSDY
;
A
#
# COMPACT_ATOMS: atom_id res chain seq x y z
N VAL A 1 -13.56 13.12 -3.00
CA VAL A 1 -13.79 13.26 -4.44
C VAL A 1 -12.71 12.45 -5.15
N LYS A 2 -13.09 11.65 -6.14
CA LYS A 2 -12.20 10.85 -6.96
C LYS A 2 -11.72 11.61 -8.20
N GLU A 3 -10.90 10.96 -9.01
CA GLU A 3 -10.39 11.47 -10.27
C GLU A 3 -11.55 11.84 -11.20
N PRO A 4 -11.43 12.94 -11.98
CA PRO A 4 -12.47 13.32 -12.92
C PRO A 4 -12.62 12.27 -14.02
N GLN A 5 -13.85 11.97 -14.36
CA GLN A 5 -14.18 11.09 -15.48
C GLN A 5 -13.98 11.82 -16.80
N LYS A 6 -13.83 11.08 -17.91
CA LYS A 6 -13.60 11.67 -19.23
C LYS A 6 -14.61 12.77 -19.60
N VAL A 7 -15.89 12.53 -19.31
CA VAL A 7 -16.96 13.51 -19.56
C VAL A 7 -16.76 14.79 -18.75
N GLU A 8 -16.27 14.67 -17.52
CA GLU A 8 -16.00 15.83 -16.63
C GLU A 8 -14.78 16.60 -17.10
N VAL A 9 -13.75 15.91 -17.61
CA VAL A 9 -12.57 16.56 -18.21
C VAL A 9 -12.96 17.38 -19.45
N ASP A 10 -13.88 16.88 -20.28
CA ASP A 10 -14.37 17.59 -21.47
C ASP A 10 -15.20 18.84 -21.12
N MET A 11 -15.70 18.96 -19.88
CA MET A 11 -16.43 20.13 -19.37
C MET A 11 -15.51 21.21 -18.78
N LEU A 12 -14.23 20.92 -18.60
CA LEU A 12 -13.28 21.88 -18.03
C LEU A 12 -13.00 23.02 -19.01
N ARG A 13 -12.85 24.21 -18.43
CA ARG A 13 -12.59 25.45 -19.17
C ARG A 13 -11.17 25.96 -18.89
N GLU A 14 -10.62 26.71 -19.81
CA GLU A 14 -9.37 27.42 -19.63
C GLU A 14 -9.39 28.27 -18.34
N ASN A 15 -8.33 28.19 -17.54
CA ASN A 15 -8.17 28.86 -16.24
C ASN A 15 -9.18 28.42 -15.15
N GLN A 16 -10.01 27.41 -15.39
CA GLN A 16 -10.85 26.83 -14.34
C GLN A 16 -9.96 26.08 -13.33
N ILE A 17 -10.18 26.29 -12.03
CA ILE A 17 -9.46 25.56 -10.99
C ILE A 17 -10.17 24.24 -10.69
N LEU A 18 -9.44 23.13 -10.86
CA LEU A 18 -9.85 21.81 -10.44
C LEU A 18 -9.01 21.39 -9.21
N TYR A 19 -9.67 21.06 -8.11
CA TYR A 19 -9.03 20.64 -6.87
C TYR A 19 -9.62 19.31 -6.40
N THR A 20 -8.89 18.21 -6.61
CA THR A 20 -9.35 16.83 -6.36
C THR A 20 -8.16 15.86 -6.35
N TYR A 21 -8.41 14.56 -6.10
CA TYR A 21 -7.41 13.52 -6.40
C TYR A 21 -7.26 13.37 -7.91
N LEU A 22 -6.04 13.24 -8.40
CA LEU A 22 -5.76 13.15 -9.83
C LEU A 22 -5.02 11.86 -10.23
N HIS A 23 -4.12 11.34 -9.39
CA HIS A 23 -3.32 10.12 -9.62
C HIS A 23 -2.66 10.07 -11.01
N LEU A 24 -2.09 11.21 -11.46
CA LEU A 24 -1.63 11.41 -12.84
C LEU A 24 -0.51 10.46 -13.26
N ALA A 25 0.32 9.98 -12.31
CA ALA A 25 1.46 9.12 -12.63
C ALA A 25 1.06 7.83 -13.37
N ALA A 26 -0.16 7.31 -13.13
CA ALA A 26 -0.71 6.12 -13.77
C ALA A 26 -1.79 6.42 -14.83
N ALA A 27 -2.16 7.70 -15.03
CA ALA A 27 -3.33 8.11 -15.82
C ALA A 27 -2.96 9.02 -17.00
N LYS A 28 -2.31 8.45 -18.03
CA LYS A 28 -1.84 9.21 -19.21
C LYS A 28 -2.96 9.96 -19.91
N GLU A 29 -4.08 9.31 -20.19
CA GLU A 29 -5.22 9.93 -20.90
C GLU A 29 -5.82 11.10 -20.11
N LEU A 30 -5.94 10.95 -18.78
CA LEU A 30 -6.40 12.03 -17.90
C LEU A 30 -5.42 13.20 -17.95
N THR A 31 -4.12 12.92 -17.86
CA THR A 31 -3.08 13.95 -17.93
C THR A 31 -3.15 14.75 -19.22
N GLU A 32 -3.25 14.07 -20.36
CA GLU A 32 -3.38 14.70 -21.68
C GLU A 32 -4.67 15.53 -21.79
N GLY A 33 -5.79 15.03 -21.26
CA GLY A 33 -7.06 15.74 -21.22
C GLY A 33 -7.00 17.02 -20.40
N LEU A 34 -6.39 16.97 -19.21
CA LEU A 34 -6.19 18.13 -18.34
C LEU A 34 -5.27 19.18 -18.98
N ILE A 35 -4.19 18.76 -19.65
CA ILE A 35 -3.31 19.67 -20.39
C ILE A 35 -4.11 20.36 -21.52
N LYS A 36 -4.91 19.61 -22.28
CA LYS A 36 -5.73 20.14 -23.37
C LYS A 36 -6.78 21.14 -22.91
N SER A 37 -7.37 20.93 -21.73
CA SER A 37 -8.37 21.83 -21.14
C SER A 37 -7.80 23.19 -20.73
N LYS A 38 -6.48 23.29 -20.53
CA LYS A 38 -5.77 24.45 -19.98
C LYS A 38 -6.32 24.91 -18.61
N SER A 39 -6.92 24.00 -17.86
CA SER A 39 -7.36 24.23 -16.49
C SER A 39 -6.18 24.27 -15.53
N VAL A 40 -6.35 24.89 -14.37
CA VAL A 40 -5.39 24.86 -13.26
C VAL A 40 -5.74 23.67 -12.37
N ASN A 41 -4.86 22.68 -12.30
CA ASN A 41 -5.15 21.43 -11.62
C ASN A 41 -4.28 21.26 -10.37
N ILE A 42 -4.93 21.10 -9.23
CA ILE A 42 -4.27 20.91 -7.93
C ILE A 42 -4.66 19.53 -7.40
N ALA A 43 -3.66 18.65 -7.31
CA ALA A 43 -3.86 17.29 -6.84
C ALA A 43 -3.86 17.22 -5.30
N TYR A 44 -4.90 16.69 -4.68
CA TYR A 44 -4.98 16.50 -3.22
C TYR A 44 -3.80 15.69 -2.68
N GLU A 45 -3.39 14.65 -3.41
CA GLU A 45 -2.32 13.74 -3.01
C GLU A 45 -0.92 14.36 -3.02
N THR A 46 -0.77 15.58 -3.53
CA THR A 46 0.53 16.28 -3.58
C THR A 46 0.57 17.52 -2.68
N VAL A 47 -0.55 17.88 -2.04
CA VAL A 47 -0.59 19.01 -1.10
C VAL A 47 0.15 18.64 0.17
N THR A 48 1.17 19.42 0.51
CA THR A 48 1.99 19.25 1.71
C THR A 48 1.72 20.29 2.77
N ASP A 49 1.90 19.91 4.04
CA ASP A 49 2.04 20.85 5.15
C ASP A 49 3.49 21.36 5.24
N ASP A 50 3.75 22.27 6.20
CA ASP A 50 5.09 22.86 6.43
C ASP A 50 6.16 21.83 6.80
N ASN A 51 5.78 20.63 7.19
CA ASN A 51 6.68 19.52 7.52
C ASN A 51 6.83 18.51 6.36
N GLY A 52 6.27 18.82 5.18
CA GLY A 52 6.28 17.93 4.01
C GLY A 52 5.36 16.71 4.12
N ARG A 53 4.42 16.70 5.07
CA ARG A 53 3.41 15.64 5.19
C ARG A 53 2.28 15.89 4.19
N LEU A 54 1.53 14.85 3.87
CA LEU A 54 0.42 14.87 2.91
C LEU A 54 -0.94 14.82 3.65
N PRO A 55 -1.42 15.93 4.24
CA PRO A 55 -2.58 15.93 5.14
C PRO A 55 -3.87 15.50 4.46
N LEU A 56 -4.02 15.75 3.17
CA LEU A 56 -5.21 15.36 2.42
C LEU A 56 -5.18 13.88 1.98
N LEU A 57 -4.00 13.28 1.83
CA LEU A 57 -3.83 11.88 1.49
C LEU A 57 -3.83 10.97 2.74
N ALA A 58 -3.32 11.44 3.87
CA ALA A 58 -3.13 10.65 5.08
C ALA A 58 -4.39 9.90 5.56
N PRO A 59 -5.62 10.48 5.55
CA PRO A 59 -6.83 9.76 5.96
C PRO A 59 -7.14 8.55 5.07
N MET A 60 -7.01 8.68 3.75
CA MET A 60 -7.17 7.56 2.81
C MET A 60 -6.13 6.48 3.03
N SER A 61 -4.87 6.88 3.19
CA SER A 61 -3.77 5.95 3.46
C SER A 61 -3.96 5.20 4.77
N ALA A 62 -4.51 5.84 5.79
CA ALA A 62 -4.82 5.20 7.07
C ALA A 62 -5.92 4.13 6.92
N VAL A 63 -7.00 4.45 6.19
CA VAL A 63 -8.08 3.48 5.90
C VAL A 63 -7.52 2.31 5.07
N ALA A 64 -6.78 2.59 4.01
CA ALA A 64 -6.21 1.58 3.13
C ALA A 64 -5.25 0.63 3.88
N GLY A 65 -4.39 1.18 4.77
CA GLY A 65 -3.52 0.38 5.62
C GLY A 65 -4.28 -0.58 6.54
N ARG A 66 -5.36 -0.13 7.15
CA ARG A 66 -6.22 -0.99 8.00
C ARG A 66 -6.95 -2.04 7.18
N MET A 67 -7.52 -1.63 6.04
CA MET A 67 -8.22 -2.53 5.13
C MET A 67 -7.31 -3.60 4.54
N SER A 68 -6.03 -3.30 4.28
CA SER A 68 -5.08 -4.24 3.70
C SER A 68 -4.92 -5.50 4.56
N VAL A 69 -4.88 -5.36 5.88
CA VAL A 69 -4.77 -6.50 6.80
C VAL A 69 -6.09 -7.25 6.90
N GLN A 70 -7.22 -6.55 6.90
CA GLN A 70 -8.55 -7.17 6.94
C GLN A 70 -8.80 -8.00 5.67
N ALA A 71 -8.57 -7.42 4.49
CA ALA A 71 -8.67 -8.12 3.21
C ALA A 71 -7.67 -9.28 3.12
N GLY A 72 -6.42 -9.05 3.55
CA GLY A 72 -5.39 -10.08 3.60
C GLY A 72 -5.77 -11.27 4.47
N ALA A 73 -6.32 -11.03 5.66
CA ALA A 73 -6.79 -12.08 6.55
C ALA A 73 -7.92 -12.91 5.92
N HIS A 74 -8.87 -12.24 5.25
CA HIS A 74 -9.93 -12.92 4.51
C HIS A 74 -9.38 -13.80 3.38
N CYS A 75 -8.48 -13.25 2.56
CA CYS A 75 -7.88 -13.99 1.45
C CYS A 75 -6.99 -15.17 1.90
N LEU A 76 -6.50 -15.19 3.15
CA LEU A 76 -5.76 -16.32 3.72
C LEU A 76 -6.64 -17.51 4.07
N GLU A 77 -7.96 -17.37 4.09
CA GLU A 77 -8.90 -18.46 4.40
C GLU A 77 -8.89 -19.56 3.31
N LYS A 78 -9.17 -20.81 3.71
CA LYS A 78 -9.18 -21.96 2.79
C LYS A 78 -10.22 -21.85 1.68
N ASN A 79 -11.41 -21.33 1.99
CA ASN A 79 -12.48 -21.09 1.02
C ASN A 79 -12.11 -20.02 -0.02
N GLN A 80 -11.17 -19.13 0.30
CA GLN A 80 -10.57 -18.16 -0.61
C GLN A 80 -9.32 -18.70 -1.34
N LYS A 81 -9.04 -20.00 -1.23
CA LYS A 81 -7.83 -20.68 -1.75
C LYS A 81 -6.52 -20.22 -1.07
N GLY A 82 -6.62 -19.53 0.05
CA GLY A 82 -5.49 -19.14 0.88
C GLY A 82 -4.86 -20.29 1.65
N ARG A 83 -3.80 -20.01 2.40
CA ARG A 83 -3.06 -21.01 3.19
C ARG A 83 -3.91 -21.69 4.27
N GLY A 84 -5.00 -21.06 4.70
CA GLY A 84 -5.85 -21.52 5.79
C GLY A 84 -5.22 -21.31 7.16
N ILE A 85 -4.63 -20.17 7.37
CA ILE A 85 -4.04 -19.76 8.65
C ILE A 85 -4.72 -18.50 9.19
N LEU A 86 -4.73 -18.37 10.51
CA LEU A 86 -5.17 -17.17 11.19
C LEU A 86 -3.96 -16.25 11.44
N LEU A 87 -4.15 -14.94 11.33
CA LEU A 87 -3.07 -13.99 11.60
C LEU A 87 -2.47 -14.15 13.00
N GLY A 88 -3.32 -14.34 14.01
CA GLY A 88 -2.88 -14.54 15.39
C GLY A 88 -2.52 -15.99 15.76
N GLY A 89 -2.53 -16.91 14.79
CA GLY A 89 -2.39 -18.33 15.05
C GLY A 89 -3.64 -18.96 15.67
N ALA A 90 -3.56 -20.27 15.94
CA ALA A 90 -4.56 -21.04 16.68
C ALA A 90 -3.91 -21.60 17.96
N PRO A 91 -4.68 -22.08 18.95
CA PRO A 91 -4.09 -22.73 20.11
C PRO A 91 -3.12 -23.84 19.71
N GLY A 92 -1.85 -23.71 20.11
CA GLY A 92 -0.77 -24.63 19.75
C GLY A 92 -0.15 -24.40 18.35
N GLY A 93 -0.58 -23.37 17.62
CA GLY A 93 -0.02 -22.99 16.31
C GLY A 93 0.67 -21.62 16.35
N GLU A 94 1.61 -21.44 15.43
CA GLU A 94 2.33 -20.16 15.29
C GLU A 94 1.47 -19.09 14.64
N PRO A 95 1.65 -17.80 14.99
CA PRO A 95 1.03 -16.70 14.28
C PRO A 95 1.56 -16.58 12.84
N ALA A 96 0.76 -15.97 11.96
CA ALA A 96 1.17 -15.68 10.60
C ALA A 96 2.27 -14.60 10.56
N ASN A 97 3.18 -14.73 9.60
CA ASN A 97 4.17 -13.71 9.28
C ASN A 97 3.55 -12.65 8.36
N VAL A 98 3.43 -11.44 8.84
CA VAL A 98 3.00 -10.27 8.08
C VAL A 98 4.21 -9.41 7.74
N LEU A 99 4.49 -9.26 6.45
CA LEU A 99 5.55 -8.40 5.93
C LEU A 99 4.93 -7.10 5.40
N ILE A 100 5.32 -5.97 5.97
CA ILE A 100 4.87 -4.65 5.55
C ILE A 100 6.04 -3.93 4.87
N LEU A 101 5.88 -3.58 3.61
CA LEU A 101 6.86 -2.81 2.83
C LEU A 101 6.46 -1.34 2.83
N GLY A 102 7.26 -0.52 3.50
CA GLY A 102 7.01 0.91 3.74
C GLY A 102 6.39 1.18 5.12
N GLY A 103 7.09 1.94 5.95
CA GLY A 103 6.66 2.36 7.28
C GLY A 103 5.88 3.69 7.30
N GLY A 104 5.36 4.17 6.16
CA GLY A 104 4.55 5.37 6.05
C GLY A 104 3.18 5.24 6.73
N VAL A 105 2.22 6.11 6.36
CA VAL A 105 0.87 6.09 6.95
C VAL A 105 0.16 4.76 6.71
N VAL A 106 0.27 4.20 5.49
CA VAL A 106 -0.28 2.87 5.15
C VAL A 106 0.32 1.81 6.06
N GLY A 107 1.65 1.71 6.11
CA GLY A 107 2.34 0.66 6.87
C GLY A 107 2.12 0.75 8.37
N GLU A 108 2.11 1.96 8.95
CA GLU A 108 1.76 2.18 10.35
C GLU A 108 0.36 1.65 10.67
N ASN A 109 -0.64 2.00 9.83
CA ASN A 109 -2.02 1.57 10.05
C ASN A 109 -2.21 0.07 9.78
N ALA A 110 -1.48 -0.53 8.85
CA ALA A 110 -1.42 -1.98 8.68
C ALA A 110 -0.84 -2.66 9.94
N ALA A 111 0.25 -2.11 10.48
CA ALA A 111 0.86 -2.63 11.71
C ALA A 111 -0.07 -2.56 12.92
N ILE A 112 -0.86 -1.47 13.08
CA ILE A 112 -1.87 -1.36 14.14
C ILE A 112 -2.82 -2.56 14.11
N ILE A 113 -3.34 -2.91 12.95
CA ILE A 113 -4.29 -4.02 12.83
C ILE A 113 -3.58 -5.38 12.98
N ALA A 114 -2.45 -5.58 12.27
CA ALA A 114 -1.73 -6.85 12.29
C ALA A 114 -1.22 -7.21 13.70
N THR A 115 -0.66 -6.23 14.44
CA THR A 115 -0.23 -6.44 15.82
C THR A 115 -1.41 -6.63 16.78
N GLY A 116 -2.53 -5.92 16.53
CA GLY A 116 -3.79 -6.11 17.26
C GLY A 116 -4.35 -7.53 17.09
N MET A 117 -4.17 -8.13 15.92
CA MET A 117 -4.51 -9.53 15.63
C MET A 117 -3.44 -10.52 16.09
N ARG A 118 -2.36 -10.06 16.74
CA ARG A 118 -1.26 -10.87 17.27
C ARG A 118 -0.44 -11.58 16.19
N ALA A 119 -0.38 -11.05 14.97
CA ALA A 119 0.52 -11.55 13.93
C ALA A 119 1.98 -11.24 14.27
N LYS A 120 2.91 -12.00 13.71
CA LYS A 120 4.33 -11.65 13.70
C LYS A 120 4.59 -10.64 12.59
N VAL A 121 4.90 -9.39 12.95
CA VAL A 121 4.93 -8.27 12.01
C VAL A 121 6.34 -7.79 11.75
N HIS A 122 6.79 -7.89 10.50
CA HIS A 122 8.01 -7.27 10.00
C HIS A 122 7.65 -5.99 9.23
N ILE A 123 8.35 -4.88 9.51
CA ILE A 123 8.18 -3.62 8.79
C ILE A 123 9.52 -3.23 8.17
N VAL A 124 9.54 -3.12 6.84
CA VAL A 124 10.71 -2.71 6.07
C VAL A 124 10.56 -1.26 5.67
N ASP A 125 11.53 -0.42 6.00
CA ASP A 125 11.61 0.97 5.52
C ASP A 125 13.08 1.35 5.25
N LYS A 126 13.30 2.32 4.37
CA LYS A 126 14.62 2.89 4.12
C LYS A 126 15.08 3.86 5.20
N SER A 127 14.14 4.48 5.93
CA SER A 127 14.41 5.50 6.94
C SER A 127 14.57 4.86 8.31
N GLU A 128 15.80 4.84 8.81
CA GLU A 128 16.11 4.39 10.17
C GLU A 128 15.38 5.22 11.24
N GLU A 129 15.21 6.53 11.01
CA GLU A 129 14.47 7.40 11.90
C GLU A 129 13.00 7.00 11.98
N ARG A 130 12.39 6.69 10.83
CA ARG A 130 11.00 6.22 10.79
C ARG A 130 10.84 4.89 11.52
N LEU A 131 11.76 3.96 11.34
CA LEU A 131 11.76 2.68 12.07
C LEU A 131 11.85 2.90 13.58
N LYS A 132 12.70 3.83 14.05
CA LYS A 132 12.78 4.19 15.48
C LYS A 132 11.46 4.75 16.02
N GLN A 133 10.76 5.57 15.24
CA GLN A 133 9.42 6.07 15.61
C GLN A 133 8.41 4.93 15.73
N LEU A 134 8.41 3.98 14.80
CA LEU A 134 7.53 2.82 14.83
C LEU A 134 7.85 1.91 16.04
N VAL A 135 9.12 1.66 16.35
CA VAL A 135 9.52 0.92 17.55
C VAL A 135 9.05 1.63 18.83
N LYS A 136 9.15 2.95 18.88
CA LYS A 136 8.62 3.72 20.03
C LYS A 136 7.10 3.54 20.19
N MET A 137 6.36 3.38 19.09
CA MET A 137 4.91 3.22 19.10
C MET A 137 4.46 1.79 19.42
N PHE A 138 5.13 0.79 18.85
CA PHE A 138 4.69 -0.61 18.91
C PHE A 138 5.49 -1.48 19.88
N GLY A 139 6.67 -1.02 20.33
CA GLY A 139 7.57 -1.80 21.18
C GLY A 139 8.07 -3.07 20.47
N ASP A 140 8.00 -4.18 21.18
CA ASP A 140 8.40 -5.52 20.72
C ASP A 140 7.37 -6.23 19.82
N LYS A 141 6.23 -5.59 19.54
CA LYS A 141 5.17 -6.15 18.67
C LYS A 141 5.52 -6.11 17.19
N ILE A 142 6.57 -5.39 16.81
CA ILE A 142 7.07 -5.32 15.45
C ILE A 142 8.56 -5.65 15.40
N ILE A 143 8.99 -6.15 14.24
CA ILE A 143 10.38 -6.37 13.89
C ILE A 143 10.74 -5.34 12.82
N PRO A 144 11.48 -4.28 13.17
CA PRO A 144 11.88 -3.25 12.21
C PRO A 144 13.06 -3.75 11.37
N GLU A 145 12.99 -3.55 10.06
CA GLU A 145 14.00 -3.98 9.10
C GLU A 145 14.41 -2.81 8.21
N GLN A 146 15.67 -2.50 8.15
CA GLN A 146 16.18 -1.46 7.24
C GLN A 146 16.40 -2.06 5.84
N SER A 147 15.80 -1.45 4.82
CA SER A 147 15.69 -2.04 3.48
C SER A 147 17.02 -2.34 2.78
N ASP A 148 18.09 -1.63 3.11
CA ASP A 148 19.44 -1.82 2.58
C ASP A 148 20.29 -2.84 3.37
N LYS A 149 19.79 -3.31 4.51
CA LYS A 149 20.50 -4.25 5.41
C LYS A 149 19.84 -5.61 5.50
N VAL A 150 18.59 -5.74 5.04
CA VAL A 150 17.81 -6.97 5.18
C VAL A 150 17.83 -7.80 3.90
N ASP A 151 17.81 -9.11 4.03
CA ASP A 151 17.53 -10.03 2.92
C ASP A 151 16.03 -10.06 2.63
N LEU A 152 15.60 -9.23 1.68
CA LEU A 152 14.20 -9.13 1.30
C LEU A 152 13.67 -10.43 0.67
N ASN A 153 14.51 -11.22 -0.03
CA ASN A 153 14.10 -12.51 -0.57
C ASN A 153 13.68 -13.47 0.56
N LYS A 154 14.45 -13.48 1.65
CA LYS A 154 14.12 -14.29 2.83
C LYS A 154 12.79 -13.84 3.44
N LEU A 155 12.62 -12.55 3.70
CA LEU A 155 11.36 -12.04 4.29
C LEU A 155 10.14 -12.34 3.42
N VAL A 156 10.26 -12.15 2.10
CA VAL A 156 9.18 -12.45 1.14
C VAL A 156 8.86 -13.96 1.13
N SER A 157 9.88 -14.83 1.18
CA SER A 157 9.67 -16.28 1.21
C SER A 157 8.98 -16.77 2.49
N GLU A 158 9.20 -16.09 3.61
CA GLU A 158 8.61 -16.42 4.91
C GLU A 158 7.24 -15.76 5.13
N ALA A 159 6.87 -14.78 4.32
CA ALA A 159 5.61 -14.05 4.48
C ALA A 159 4.39 -14.93 4.18
N ASP A 160 3.37 -14.79 5.00
CA ASP A 160 2.04 -15.34 4.79
C ASP A 160 1.11 -14.25 4.22
N LEU A 161 1.28 -13.00 4.70
CA LEU A 161 0.66 -11.79 4.16
C LEU A 161 1.75 -10.76 3.89
N LEU A 162 1.79 -10.23 2.67
CA LEU A 162 2.62 -9.10 2.29
C LEU A 162 1.74 -7.88 2.01
N VAL A 163 2.05 -6.76 2.65
CA VAL A 163 1.38 -5.47 2.41
C VAL A 163 2.35 -4.51 1.74
N GLY A 164 2.04 -4.08 0.54
CA GLY A 164 2.78 -3.06 -0.21
C GLY A 164 2.23 -1.66 0.09
N GLY A 165 2.98 -0.83 0.82
CA GLY A 165 2.55 0.51 1.23
C GLY A 165 3.59 1.61 0.99
N VAL A 166 4.54 1.39 0.07
CA VAL A 166 5.55 2.41 -0.27
C VAL A 166 4.94 3.45 -1.20
N LEU A 167 5.05 4.70 -0.82
CA LEU A 167 4.60 5.85 -1.58
C LEU A 167 5.78 6.77 -1.87
N ILE A 168 5.91 7.21 -3.13
CA ILE A 168 6.75 8.35 -3.52
C ILE A 168 5.82 9.43 -4.05
N PRO A 169 5.66 10.58 -3.36
CA PRO A 169 4.76 11.63 -3.80
C PRO A 169 5.08 12.10 -5.22
N GLY A 170 4.07 12.06 -6.12
CA GLY A 170 4.21 12.51 -7.50
C GLY A 170 5.04 11.61 -8.42
N ALA A 171 5.43 10.41 -7.98
CA ALA A 171 6.19 9.44 -8.78
C ALA A 171 5.61 8.03 -8.67
N GLU A 172 6.02 7.17 -9.61
CA GLU A 172 5.67 5.74 -9.58
C GLU A 172 6.31 5.05 -8.36
N ALA A 173 5.57 4.14 -7.72
CA ALA A 173 6.09 3.35 -6.61
C ALA A 173 7.23 2.42 -7.08
N PRO A 174 8.31 2.27 -6.29
CA PRO A 174 9.39 1.36 -6.66
C PRO A 174 8.93 -0.09 -6.56
N LYS A 175 9.25 -0.90 -7.56
CA LYS A 175 8.97 -2.35 -7.55
C LYS A 175 9.99 -3.08 -6.68
N LEU A 176 9.66 -3.20 -5.40
CA LEU A 176 10.51 -3.87 -4.41
C LEU A 176 10.39 -5.40 -4.48
N VAL A 177 9.22 -5.92 -4.88
CA VAL A 177 8.98 -7.36 -5.01
C VAL A 177 8.97 -7.74 -6.48
N THR A 178 9.99 -8.48 -6.88
CA THR A 178 10.17 -8.93 -8.27
C THR A 178 9.37 -10.20 -8.57
N LYS A 179 9.21 -10.51 -9.86
CA LYS A 179 8.55 -11.75 -10.31
C LYS A 179 9.22 -13.01 -9.75
N ASP A 180 10.54 -13.00 -9.60
CA ASP A 180 11.26 -14.15 -9.06
C ASP A 180 11.06 -14.30 -7.56
N MET A 181 10.96 -13.19 -6.82
CA MET A 181 10.60 -13.22 -5.40
C MET A 181 9.20 -13.80 -5.17
N LEU A 182 8.24 -13.54 -6.08
CA LEU A 182 6.89 -14.13 -5.98
C LEU A 182 6.92 -15.66 -6.01
N LYS A 183 7.87 -16.26 -6.76
CA LYS A 183 8.05 -17.70 -6.81
C LYS A 183 8.57 -18.32 -5.51
N LEU A 184 9.20 -17.49 -4.66
CA LEU A 184 9.71 -17.91 -3.36
C LEU A 184 8.61 -17.94 -2.29
N MET A 185 7.49 -17.25 -2.51
CA MET A 185 6.40 -17.16 -1.55
C MET A 185 5.75 -18.52 -1.32
N LYS A 186 5.28 -18.74 -0.11
CA LYS A 186 4.55 -19.97 0.26
C LYS A 186 3.24 -20.05 -0.54
N ARG A 187 2.87 -21.27 -0.96
CA ARG A 187 1.61 -21.45 -1.68
C ARG A 187 0.41 -21.01 -0.85
N GLY A 188 -0.45 -20.17 -1.42
CA GLY A 188 -1.63 -19.62 -0.78
C GLY A 188 -1.32 -18.46 0.18
N SER A 189 -0.08 -17.91 0.18
CA SER A 189 0.18 -16.61 0.78
C SER A 189 -0.50 -15.50 -0.01
N VAL A 190 -0.70 -14.35 0.63
CA VAL A 190 -1.48 -13.24 0.08
C VAL A 190 -0.62 -11.99 -0.04
N ILE A 191 -0.81 -11.26 -1.12
CA ILE A 191 -0.24 -9.92 -1.32
C ILE A 191 -1.40 -8.93 -1.40
N VAL A 192 -1.33 -7.87 -0.60
CA VAL A 192 -2.22 -6.71 -0.72
C VAL A 192 -1.35 -5.50 -1.05
N ASP A 193 -1.37 -5.08 -2.29
CA ASP A 193 -0.59 -3.95 -2.78
C ASP A 193 -1.44 -2.69 -2.78
N VAL A 194 -1.27 -1.87 -1.73
CA VAL A 194 -2.01 -0.62 -1.54
C VAL A 194 -1.55 0.47 -2.52
N ALA A 195 -0.32 0.37 -3.02
CA ALA A 195 0.26 1.32 -3.97
C ALA A 195 -0.01 0.97 -5.44
N ILE A 196 -0.98 0.11 -5.72
CA ILE A 196 -1.26 -0.39 -7.07
C ILE A 196 -1.65 0.71 -8.06
N ASP A 197 -2.37 1.72 -7.61
CA ASP A 197 -2.76 2.91 -8.37
C ASP A 197 -1.58 3.85 -8.68
N GLN A 198 -0.44 3.63 -8.03
CA GLN A 198 0.80 4.38 -8.23
C GLN A 198 1.92 3.53 -8.83
N GLY A 199 1.57 2.48 -9.56
CA GLY A 199 2.51 1.61 -10.25
C GLY A 199 2.86 0.32 -9.52
N ALA A 200 2.27 0.07 -8.33
CA ALA A 200 2.46 -1.09 -7.46
C ALA A 200 3.89 -1.28 -6.90
N VAL A 201 3.99 -1.73 -5.66
CA VAL A 201 5.24 -2.15 -5.01
C VAL A 201 5.63 -3.56 -5.44
N SER A 202 4.63 -4.39 -5.77
CA SER A 202 4.83 -5.76 -6.23
C SER A 202 4.71 -5.85 -7.75
N TYR A 203 5.45 -6.81 -8.35
CA TYR A 203 5.27 -7.12 -9.75
C TYR A 203 3.92 -7.82 -9.95
N THR A 204 2.97 -7.11 -10.57
CA THR A 204 1.66 -7.66 -10.87
C THR A 204 1.43 -7.66 -12.38
N HIS A 205 1.08 -8.82 -12.96
CA HIS A 205 0.53 -8.92 -14.31
C HIS A 205 -0.98 -8.66 -14.33
N LEU A 206 -1.58 -8.71 -13.17
CA LEU A 206 -3.01 -8.55 -13.01
C LEU A 206 -3.27 -7.09 -12.63
N ARG A 207 -4.11 -6.43 -13.39
CA ARG A 207 -4.87 -5.30 -12.88
C ARG A 207 -5.51 -5.78 -11.57
N ALA A 208 -5.59 -4.91 -10.57
CA ALA A 208 -6.45 -5.18 -9.44
C ALA A 208 -7.74 -5.77 -10.00
N HIS A 209 -8.14 -6.95 -9.54
CA HIS A 209 -9.51 -7.36 -9.71
C HIS A 209 -10.30 -6.30 -8.94
N GLU A 210 -10.75 -5.30 -9.66
CA GLU A 210 -11.89 -4.53 -9.21
C GLU A 210 -12.99 -5.56 -9.09
N THR A 211 -13.28 -5.96 -7.87
CA THR A 211 -14.49 -6.66 -7.52
C THR A 211 -15.62 -5.65 -7.64
N SER A 212 -15.91 -5.24 -8.88
CA SER A 212 -17.04 -4.39 -9.22
C SER A 212 -18.18 -5.24 -9.78
N ASP A 213 -18.51 -6.30 -9.05
CA ASP A 213 -19.76 -7.02 -9.25
C ASP A 213 -20.54 -7.00 -7.95
N TYR A 214 -20.96 -5.79 -7.57
CA TYR A 214 -22.09 -5.55 -6.67
C TYR A 214 -22.90 -4.36 -7.17
#